data_d55f8ea17ef907fe3d6ad779d17cc892
#
_entry.id   d55f8ea17ef907fe3d6ad779d17cc892
#
_cell.length_a   1.000
_cell.length_b   1.000
_cell.length_c   1.000
_cell.angle_alpha   90.00
_cell.angle_beta   90.00
_cell.angle_gamma   90.00
#
_symmetry.space_group_name_H-M   'P 1'
#
loop_
_entity.id
_entity.type
_entity.pdbx_description
1 polymer ?
#
loop_
_entity_poly.entity_id
_entity_poly.type
_entity_poly.pdbx_seq_one_letter_code
_entity_poly.pdbx_strand_id
1 'polypeptide(L)'
;MISIEQIIHSRTGQHLPRWAVYLLRRLLHERRINELILSGQGLQSADFLRHIFRELEISSRVRFLSDLPASDRYIFVANHPFGALDGMLLADMLLREWSDVGVVVNDLLMHIEPLRPLWIPVNKFGRQSHPYLRLYHEALASPTRQILTFPAGLCSRFCDGRVADLEWRDRFVRDAERYDRRIVPVYVDGTLSQRFYRLARLRQALGIRFNVELLLLASELFSQRGSEITITLSRPIDPHTLPGTPAQKCQLIRHEVYAMG
;
A
#
# COMPACT_ATOMS: atom_id res chain seq x y z
N MET A 1 -12.11 -16.79 2.88
CA MET A 1 -13.15 -15.82 2.39
C MET A 1 -13.25 -14.66 3.37
N ILE A 2 -13.47 -13.46 2.88
CA ILE A 2 -13.66 -12.25 3.69
C ILE A 2 -15.12 -12.12 4.06
N SER A 3 -15.40 -11.76 5.32
CA SER A 3 -16.73 -11.38 5.81
C SER A 3 -16.64 -10.01 6.47
N ILE A 4 -17.26 -9.00 5.86
CA ILE A 4 -17.27 -7.63 6.37
C ILE A 4 -17.96 -7.56 7.73
N GLU A 5 -19.04 -8.32 7.93
CA GLU A 5 -19.74 -8.40 9.20
C GLU A 5 -18.83 -8.92 10.33
N GLN A 6 -18.07 -10.00 10.07
CA GLN A 6 -17.14 -10.56 11.06
C GLN A 6 -15.98 -9.59 11.35
N ILE A 7 -15.47 -8.90 10.32
CA ILE A 7 -14.40 -7.91 10.50
C ILE A 7 -14.88 -6.74 11.37
N ILE A 8 -16.08 -6.23 11.12
CA ILE A 8 -16.65 -5.15 11.93
C ILE A 8 -16.88 -5.62 13.36
N HIS A 9 -17.50 -6.78 13.55
CA HIS A 9 -17.77 -7.34 14.86
C HIS A 9 -16.47 -7.55 15.67
N SER A 10 -15.46 -8.15 15.07
CA SER A 10 -14.16 -8.37 15.74
C SER A 10 -13.46 -7.09 16.17
N ARG A 11 -13.71 -5.96 15.47
CA ARG A 11 -13.07 -4.67 15.76
C ARG A 11 -13.85 -3.78 16.72
N THR A 12 -15.15 -3.83 16.65
CA THR A 12 -16.02 -2.90 17.39
C THR A 12 -16.77 -3.57 18.52
N GLY A 13 -16.85 -4.90 18.53
CA GLY A 13 -17.72 -5.68 19.42
C GLY A 13 -19.22 -5.50 19.13
N GLN A 14 -19.56 -4.74 18.09
CA GLN A 14 -20.94 -4.39 17.77
C GLN A 14 -21.49 -5.19 16.59
N HIS A 15 -22.76 -5.50 16.64
CA HIS A 15 -23.54 -6.01 15.50
C HIS A 15 -24.25 -4.86 14.81
N LEU A 16 -23.95 -4.65 13.53
CA LEU A 16 -24.68 -3.67 12.74
C LEU A 16 -26.05 -4.20 12.32
N PRO A 17 -27.04 -3.31 12.09
CA PRO A 17 -28.32 -3.70 11.49
C PRO A 17 -28.12 -4.37 10.13
N ARG A 18 -28.94 -5.37 9.82
CA ARG A 18 -28.81 -6.17 8.57
C ARG A 18 -28.77 -5.33 7.30
N TRP A 19 -29.54 -4.24 7.24
CA TRP A 19 -29.54 -3.32 6.10
C TRP A 19 -28.18 -2.60 5.93
N ALA A 20 -27.53 -2.21 7.03
CA ALA A 20 -26.22 -1.56 6.99
C ALA A 20 -25.12 -2.54 6.55
N VAL A 21 -25.16 -3.78 7.06
CA VAL A 21 -24.26 -4.86 6.62
C VAL A 21 -24.45 -5.12 5.13
N TYR A 22 -25.69 -5.23 4.65
CA TYR A 22 -25.97 -5.43 3.22
C TYR A 22 -25.39 -4.30 2.36
N LEU A 23 -25.59 -3.04 2.76
CA LEU A 23 -25.06 -1.87 2.05
C LEU A 23 -23.54 -1.89 2.00
N LEU A 24 -22.86 -2.15 3.14
CA LEU A 24 -21.41 -2.22 3.23
C LEU A 24 -20.82 -3.36 2.39
N ARG A 25 -21.43 -4.56 2.42
CA ARG A 25 -21.01 -5.70 1.59
C ARG A 25 -21.09 -5.36 0.10
N ARG A 26 -22.13 -4.64 -0.32
CA ARG A 26 -22.28 -4.19 -1.71
C ARG A 26 -21.26 -3.11 -2.07
N LEU A 27 -21.05 -2.11 -1.21
CA LEU A 27 -20.14 -0.99 -1.43
C LEU A 27 -18.67 -1.46 -1.47
N LEU A 28 -18.31 -2.37 -0.58
CA LEU A 28 -16.96 -2.94 -0.48
C LEU A 28 -16.75 -4.13 -1.44
N HIS A 29 -17.70 -4.43 -2.30
CA HIS A 29 -17.64 -5.52 -3.30
C HIS A 29 -17.25 -6.89 -2.70
N GLU A 30 -17.72 -7.21 -1.47
CA GLU A 30 -17.38 -8.45 -0.76
C GLU A 30 -17.50 -9.69 -1.64
N ARG A 31 -18.57 -9.79 -2.41
CA ARG A 31 -18.80 -10.92 -3.32
C ARG A 31 -17.71 -11.05 -4.37
N ARG A 32 -17.38 -9.95 -5.08
CA ARG A 32 -16.35 -9.97 -6.14
C ARG A 32 -14.96 -10.27 -5.59
N ILE A 33 -14.63 -9.73 -4.41
CA ILE A 33 -13.36 -10.02 -3.74
C ILE A 33 -13.30 -11.50 -3.37
N ASN A 34 -14.39 -12.07 -2.83
CA ASN A 34 -14.45 -13.48 -2.48
C ASN A 34 -14.39 -14.39 -3.72
N GLU A 35 -15.00 -13.99 -4.84
CA GLU A 35 -14.87 -14.68 -6.14
C GLU A 35 -13.41 -14.74 -6.60
N LEU A 36 -12.66 -13.62 -6.51
CA LEU A 36 -11.21 -13.58 -6.82
C LEU A 36 -10.39 -14.48 -5.86
N ILE A 37 -10.72 -14.50 -4.58
CA ILE A 37 -10.05 -15.36 -3.61
C ILE A 37 -10.31 -16.84 -3.91
N LEU A 38 -11.55 -17.18 -4.25
CA LEU A 38 -11.94 -18.56 -4.56
C LEU A 38 -11.33 -19.05 -5.89
N SER A 39 -11.31 -18.21 -6.93
CA SER A 39 -10.70 -18.57 -8.22
C SER A 39 -9.18 -18.77 -8.12
N GLY A 40 -8.53 -18.13 -7.13
CA GLY A 40 -7.13 -18.33 -6.81
C GLY A 40 -6.87 -19.32 -5.67
N GLN A 41 -7.81 -20.21 -5.36
CA GLN A 41 -7.65 -21.16 -4.26
C GLN A 41 -6.40 -22.04 -4.44
N GLY A 42 -5.59 -22.14 -3.40
CA GLY A 42 -4.32 -22.89 -3.40
C GLY A 42 -3.11 -22.05 -3.83
N LEU A 43 -3.32 -20.86 -4.42
CA LEU A 43 -2.24 -19.94 -4.75
C LEU A 43 -1.88 -19.06 -3.54
N GLN A 44 -0.61 -18.66 -3.45
CA GLN A 44 -0.13 -17.75 -2.42
C GLN A 44 0.87 -16.73 -2.99
N SER A 45 1.03 -15.62 -2.28
CA SER A 45 2.04 -14.58 -2.56
C SER A 45 2.07 -14.16 -4.03
N ALA A 46 3.18 -14.33 -4.72
CA ALA A 46 3.37 -13.92 -6.11
C ALA A 46 2.37 -14.57 -7.08
N ASP A 47 2.09 -15.86 -6.90
CA ASP A 47 1.17 -16.57 -7.81
C ASP A 47 -0.27 -16.09 -7.66
N PHE A 48 -0.66 -15.78 -6.43
CA PHE A 48 -1.97 -15.19 -6.17
C PHE A 48 -2.07 -13.74 -6.71
N LEU A 49 -1.01 -12.92 -6.57
CA LEU A 49 -0.96 -11.59 -7.19
C LEU A 49 -1.10 -11.66 -8.71
N ARG A 50 -0.33 -12.54 -9.37
CA ARG A 50 -0.40 -12.74 -10.83
C ARG A 50 -1.77 -13.24 -11.27
N HIS A 51 -2.42 -14.09 -10.45
CA HIS A 51 -3.79 -14.51 -10.71
C HIS A 51 -4.75 -13.32 -10.67
N ILE A 52 -4.71 -12.47 -9.63
CA ILE A 52 -5.54 -11.26 -9.54
C ILE A 52 -5.34 -10.36 -10.76
N PHE A 53 -4.08 -10.11 -11.16
CA PHE A 53 -3.80 -9.22 -12.29
C PHE A 53 -4.28 -9.79 -13.63
N ARG A 54 -4.23 -11.10 -13.83
CA ARG A 54 -4.83 -11.75 -15.02
C ARG A 54 -6.34 -11.61 -15.05
N GLU A 55 -7.01 -11.87 -13.93
CA GLU A 55 -8.47 -11.76 -13.82
C GLU A 55 -8.97 -10.31 -14.03
N LEU A 56 -8.17 -9.34 -13.60
CA LEU A 56 -8.49 -7.92 -13.75
C LEU A 56 -7.88 -7.31 -15.02
N GLU A 57 -7.10 -8.08 -15.81
CA GLU A 57 -6.41 -7.59 -17.00
C GLU A 57 -5.53 -6.36 -16.71
N ILE A 58 -4.97 -6.26 -15.50
CA ILE A 58 -4.10 -5.16 -15.10
C ILE A 58 -2.65 -5.55 -15.37
N SER A 59 -1.90 -4.63 -15.99
CA SER A 59 -0.47 -4.78 -16.25
C SER A 59 0.32 -3.61 -15.68
N SER A 60 1.63 -3.79 -15.54
CA SER A 60 2.55 -2.73 -15.13
C SER A 60 3.69 -2.59 -16.12
N ARG A 61 4.05 -1.33 -16.42
CA ARG A 61 5.26 -0.97 -17.15
C ARG A 61 6.28 -0.44 -16.16
N VAL A 62 7.39 -1.14 -15.99
CA VAL A 62 8.42 -0.80 -15.01
C VAL A 62 9.60 -0.12 -15.69
N ARG A 63 10.08 0.97 -15.10
CA ARG A 63 11.28 1.73 -15.51
C ARG A 63 12.26 1.80 -14.34
N PHE A 64 13.42 1.20 -14.51
CA PHE A 64 14.53 1.33 -13.57
C PHE A 64 15.45 2.45 -14.07
N LEU A 65 15.69 3.47 -13.26
CA LEU A 65 16.62 4.57 -13.61
C LEU A 65 18.08 4.26 -13.24
N SER A 66 18.31 3.19 -12.50
CA SER A 66 19.63 2.63 -12.21
C SER A 66 19.53 1.15 -11.84
N ASP A 67 20.69 0.48 -11.84
CA ASP A 67 20.78 -0.89 -11.34
C ASP A 67 20.50 -0.95 -9.84
N LEU A 68 19.83 -2.00 -9.41
CA LEU A 68 19.55 -2.33 -8.02
C LEU A 68 20.18 -3.69 -7.68
N PRO A 69 21.41 -3.74 -7.15
CA PRO A 69 22.05 -5.00 -6.79
C PRO A 69 21.19 -5.85 -5.88
N ALA A 70 21.00 -7.12 -6.23
CA ALA A 70 20.16 -8.03 -5.46
C ALA A 70 20.75 -8.36 -4.07
N SER A 71 22.04 -8.11 -3.87
CA SER A 71 22.75 -8.28 -2.60
C SER A 71 22.45 -7.23 -1.56
N ASP A 72 21.95 -6.07 -2.00
CA ASP A 72 21.68 -4.94 -1.12
C ASP A 72 20.33 -5.08 -0.43
N ARG A 73 20.18 -4.38 0.70
CA ARG A 73 18.93 -4.33 1.46
C ARG A 73 18.26 -2.98 1.28
N TYR A 74 17.03 -3.00 0.79
CA TYR A 74 16.29 -1.79 0.45
C TYR A 74 15.07 -1.56 1.31
N ILE A 75 14.72 -0.28 1.47
CA ILE A 75 13.37 0.18 1.77
C ILE A 75 12.87 0.93 0.54
N PHE A 76 11.95 0.33 -0.19
CA PHE A 76 11.24 0.97 -1.28
C PHE A 76 10.17 1.89 -0.73
N VAL A 77 10.19 3.16 -1.13
CA VAL A 77 9.26 4.18 -0.66
C VAL A 77 8.49 4.76 -1.85
N ALA A 78 7.18 4.63 -1.83
CA ALA A 78 6.34 5.00 -2.95
C ALA A 78 5.26 6.03 -2.58
N ASN A 79 4.84 6.83 -3.57
CA ASN A 79 3.56 7.50 -3.53
C ASN A 79 2.42 6.47 -3.58
N HIS A 80 1.20 6.88 -3.24
CA HIS A 80 0.10 5.93 -3.00
C HIS A 80 -1.19 6.32 -3.74
N PRO A 81 -1.17 6.40 -5.09
CA PRO A 81 -2.31 6.89 -5.85
C PRO A 81 -3.55 5.99 -5.77
N PHE A 82 -3.41 4.65 -5.82
CA PHE A 82 -4.52 3.69 -5.94
C PHE A 82 -4.89 2.95 -4.65
N GLY A 83 -4.12 3.08 -3.58
CA GLY A 83 -4.35 2.34 -2.34
C GLY A 83 -3.86 0.89 -2.42
N ALA A 84 -4.73 -0.09 -2.18
CA ALA A 84 -4.31 -1.50 -2.12
C ALA A 84 -3.64 -2.00 -3.42
N LEU A 85 -4.02 -1.46 -4.57
CA LEU A 85 -3.47 -1.84 -5.87
C LEU A 85 -1.98 -1.51 -5.98
N ASP A 86 -1.53 -0.36 -5.45
CA ASP A 86 -0.11 0.01 -5.46
C ASP A 86 0.73 -1.03 -4.73
N GLY A 87 0.28 -1.43 -3.53
CA GLY A 87 0.98 -2.43 -2.73
C GLY A 87 1.07 -3.78 -3.45
N MET A 88 0.02 -4.19 -4.14
CA MET A 88 -0.01 -5.44 -4.89
C MET A 88 0.89 -5.38 -6.14
N LEU A 89 0.82 -4.29 -6.94
CA LEU A 89 1.64 -4.13 -8.14
C LEU A 89 3.13 -4.07 -7.81
N LEU A 90 3.48 -3.27 -6.81
CA LEU A 90 4.88 -3.14 -6.38
C LEU A 90 5.39 -4.45 -5.76
N ALA A 91 4.56 -5.17 -4.99
CA ALA A 91 4.94 -6.48 -4.46
C ALA A 91 5.20 -7.51 -5.58
N ASP A 92 4.33 -7.59 -6.60
CA ASP A 92 4.55 -8.49 -7.75
C ASP A 92 5.83 -8.11 -8.52
N MET A 93 6.05 -6.82 -8.76
CA MET A 93 7.26 -6.33 -9.41
C MET A 93 8.51 -6.70 -8.62
N LEU A 94 8.53 -6.43 -7.31
CA LEU A 94 9.67 -6.73 -6.45
C LEU A 94 9.93 -8.24 -6.34
N LEU A 95 8.88 -9.08 -6.31
CA LEU A 95 9.00 -10.55 -6.26
C LEU A 95 9.53 -11.18 -7.55
N ARG A 96 9.71 -10.43 -8.61
CA ARG A 96 10.42 -10.88 -9.82
C ARG A 96 11.93 -10.77 -9.68
N GLU A 97 12.39 -9.81 -8.85
CA GLU A 97 13.81 -9.51 -8.63
C GLU A 97 14.35 -10.10 -7.33
N TRP A 98 13.51 -10.17 -6.30
CA TRP A 98 13.88 -10.66 -4.96
C TRP A 98 12.91 -11.73 -4.46
N SER A 99 13.45 -12.78 -3.84
CA SER A 99 12.65 -13.90 -3.31
C SER A 99 11.89 -13.57 -2.02
N ASP A 100 12.31 -12.52 -1.28
CA ASP A 100 11.75 -12.18 0.02
C ASP A 100 11.37 -10.67 0.06
N VAL A 101 10.09 -10.40 0.03
CA VAL A 101 9.52 -9.05 0.02
C VAL A 101 8.49 -8.90 1.13
N GLY A 102 8.56 -7.79 1.85
CA GLY A 102 7.58 -7.42 2.86
C GLY A 102 6.96 -6.06 2.57
N VAL A 103 5.64 -5.98 2.55
CA VAL A 103 4.89 -4.73 2.32
C VAL A 103 4.26 -4.27 3.62
N VAL A 104 4.55 -3.05 4.02
CA VAL A 104 3.93 -2.44 5.21
C VAL A 104 2.50 -2.05 4.88
N VAL A 105 1.54 -2.71 5.51
CA VAL A 105 0.12 -2.58 5.21
C VAL A 105 -0.73 -2.32 6.45
N ASN A 106 -1.94 -1.78 6.23
CA ASN A 106 -2.96 -1.78 7.27
C ASN A 106 -3.32 -3.22 7.65
N ASP A 107 -3.44 -3.49 8.94
CA ASP A 107 -3.76 -4.81 9.50
C ASP A 107 -5.10 -5.41 9.00
N LEU A 108 -6.01 -4.58 8.43
CA LEU A 108 -7.20 -5.08 7.75
C LEU A 108 -6.87 -5.99 6.55
N LEU A 109 -5.75 -5.77 5.88
CA LEU A 109 -5.34 -6.58 4.73
C LEU A 109 -4.88 -7.99 5.14
N MET A 110 -4.65 -8.25 6.42
CA MET A 110 -4.37 -9.59 6.95
C MET A 110 -5.55 -10.57 6.77
N HIS A 111 -6.75 -10.08 6.47
CA HIS A 111 -7.90 -10.92 6.13
C HIS A 111 -7.83 -11.53 4.72
N ILE A 112 -6.90 -11.06 3.87
CA ILE A 112 -6.61 -11.67 2.57
C ILE A 112 -5.52 -12.73 2.77
N GLU A 113 -5.94 -13.93 3.17
CA GLU A 113 -5.05 -15.01 3.58
C GLU A 113 -3.93 -15.35 2.57
N PRO A 114 -4.18 -15.44 1.26
CA PRO A 114 -3.13 -15.76 0.28
C PRO A 114 -1.98 -14.75 0.24
N LEU A 115 -2.20 -13.52 0.69
CA LEU A 115 -1.19 -12.45 0.69
C LEU A 115 -0.53 -12.22 2.05
N ARG A 116 -0.98 -12.91 3.11
CA ARG A 116 -0.39 -12.75 4.46
C ARG A 116 1.13 -12.90 4.52
N PRO A 117 1.78 -13.81 3.78
CA PRO A 117 3.24 -13.94 3.84
C PRO A 117 3.99 -12.66 3.42
N LEU A 118 3.37 -11.82 2.58
CA LEU A 118 3.93 -10.57 2.11
C LEU A 118 3.66 -9.40 3.06
N TRP A 119 2.65 -9.50 3.92
CA TRP A 119 2.18 -8.36 4.71
C TRP A 119 2.95 -8.18 6.01
N ILE A 120 3.38 -6.95 6.24
CA ILE A 120 3.90 -6.49 7.53
C ILE A 120 2.81 -5.57 8.12
N PRO A 121 1.95 -6.10 9.02
CA PRO A 121 0.80 -5.35 9.50
C PRO A 121 1.21 -4.22 10.43
N VAL A 122 0.61 -3.05 10.22
CA VAL A 122 0.69 -1.92 11.15
C VAL A 122 -0.72 -1.48 11.53
N ASN A 123 -0.93 -1.24 12.81
CA ASN A 123 -2.21 -0.71 13.26
C ASN A 123 -2.25 0.81 12.96
N LYS A 124 -3.23 1.21 12.19
CA LYS A 124 -3.43 2.61 11.82
C LYS A 124 -4.29 3.38 12.82
N PHE A 125 -5.10 2.66 13.57
CA PHE A 125 -6.05 3.22 14.53
C PHE A 125 -5.78 2.63 15.92
N GLY A 126 -5.16 3.42 16.81
CA GLY A 126 -4.86 3.01 18.17
C GLY A 126 -3.39 2.61 18.41
N ARG A 127 -3.14 1.92 19.53
CA ARG A 127 -1.79 1.44 19.86
C ARG A 127 -1.38 0.29 18.95
N GLN A 128 -0.10 0.31 18.53
CA GLN A 128 0.50 -0.85 17.85
C GLN A 128 0.48 -2.06 18.79
N SER A 129 0.07 -3.22 18.28
CA SER A 129 0.19 -4.45 19.03
C SER A 129 1.66 -4.86 19.14
N HIS A 130 2.08 -5.37 20.30
CA HIS A 130 3.45 -5.86 20.48
C HIS A 130 3.88 -6.91 19.43
N PRO A 131 3.03 -7.91 19.04
CA PRO A 131 3.35 -8.84 17.97
C PRO A 131 3.64 -8.15 16.64
N TYR A 132 2.85 -7.14 16.24
CA TYR A 132 3.05 -6.44 14.96
C TYR A 132 4.33 -5.59 14.96
N LEU A 133 4.66 -4.97 16.08
CA LEU A 133 5.94 -4.27 16.23
C LEU A 133 7.13 -5.22 16.09
N ARG A 134 7.03 -6.41 16.71
CA ARG A 134 8.07 -7.42 16.60
C ARG A 134 8.25 -7.87 15.14
N LEU A 135 7.17 -8.25 14.45
CA LEU A 135 7.21 -8.64 13.04
C LEU A 135 7.81 -7.53 12.15
N TYR A 136 7.46 -6.28 12.42
CA TYR A 136 8.01 -5.14 11.69
C TYR A 136 9.53 -5.01 11.89
N HIS A 137 10.00 -5.11 13.12
CA HIS A 137 11.44 -5.03 13.42
C HIS A 137 12.21 -6.25 12.92
N GLU A 138 11.63 -7.46 13.00
CA GLU A 138 12.20 -8.68 12.43
C GLU A 138 12.34 -8.55 10.90
N ALA A 139 11.33 -8.01 10.22
CA ALA A 139 11.38 -7.77 8.78
C ALA A 139 12.48 -6.77 8.41
N LEU A 140 12.63 -5.67 9.16
CA LEU A 140 13.69 -4.68 8.95
C LEU A 140 15.09 -5.24 9.23
N ALA A 141 15.23 -6.13 10.21
CA ALA A 141 16.50 -6.77 10.56
C ALA A 141 16.89 -7.92 9.62
N SER A 142 15.94 -8.45 8.83
CA SER A 142 16.18 -9.56 7.91
C SER A 142 17.33 -9.22 6.92
N PRO A 143 18.25 -10.15 6.68
CA PRO A 143 19.32 -9.95 5.71
C PRO A 143 18.86 -10.02 4.25
N THR A 144 17.71 -10.64 3.97
CA THR A 144 17.21 -10.90 2.62
C THR A 144 15.96 -10.12 2.26
N ARG A 145 15.12 -9.82 3.28
CA ARG A 145 13.80 -9.26 3.06
C ARG A 145 13.86 -7.80 2.59
N GLN A 146 13.32 -7.54 1.41
CA GLN A 146 13.11 -6.18 0.90
C GLN A 146 11.83 -5.59 1.50
N ILE A 147 11.84 -4.30 1.82
CA ILE A 147 10.72 -3.66 2.49
C ILE A 147 10.08 -2.62 1.56
N LEU A 148 8.77 -2.71 1.38
CA LEU A 148 7.98 -1.70 0.68
C LEU A 148 7.10 -0.94 1.69
N THR A 149 7.12 0.38 1.61
CA THR A 149 6.29 1.23 2.47
C THR A 149 5.73 2.44 1.73
N PHE A 150 4.59 2.92 2.20
CA PHE A 150 3.91 4.13 1.73
C PHE A 150 3.90 5.16 2.85
N PRO A 151 4.85 6.13 2.88
CA PRO A 151 5.05 7.00 4.03
C PRO A 151 3.86 7.90 4.37
N ALA A 152 3.02 8.25 3.39
CA ALA A 152 1.77 8.99 3.61
C ALA A 152 0.74 8.19 4.40
N GLY A 153 0.82 6.86 4.32
CA GLY A 153 -0.07 5.94 5.02
C GLY A 153 -1.53 5.97 4.56
N LEU A 154 -1.92 6.86 3.68
CA LEU A 154 -3.23 6.94 3.01
C LEU A 154 -2.99 7.17 1.53
N CYS A 155 -3.94 6.72 0.68
CA CYS A 155 -3.87 7.03 -0.74
C CYS A 155 -3.92 8.55 -0.98
N SER A 156 -3.31 8.95 -2.12
CA SER A 156 -3.19 10.34 -2.55
C SER A 156 -4.53 11.08 -2.57
N ARG A 157 -4.49 12.38 -2.42
CA ARG A 157 -5.65 13.26 -2.43
C ARG A 157 -5.48 14.35 -3.48
N PHE A 158 -6.58 14.94 -3.87
CA PHE A 158 -6.55 16.13 -4.73
C PHE A 158 -6.32 17.36 -3.85
N CYS A 159 -5.10 17.89 -3.90
CA CYS A 159 -4.65 19.07 -3.15
C CYS A 159 -3.96 20.04 -4.10
N ASP A 160 -4.25 21.33 -4.01
CA ASP A 160 -3.59 22.40 -4.76
C ASP A 160 -3.52 22.15 -6.28
N GLY A 161 -4.63 21.71 -6.86
CA GLY A 161 -4.76 21.51 -8.30
C GLY A 161 -4.17 20.20 -8.85
N ARG A 162 -3.57 19.38 -8.01
CA ARG A 162 -2.95 18.09 -8.40
C ARG A 162 -3.29 16.95 -7.44
N VAL A 163 -3.11 15.73 -7.91
CA VAL A 163 -3.18 14.53 -7.06
C VAL A 163 -1.81 14.32 -6.44
N ALA A 164 -1.75 14.33 -5.12
CA ALA A 164 -0.52 14.07 -4.37
C ALA A 164 -0.83 13.40 -3.03
N ASP A 165 0.19 12.75 -2.47
CA ASP A 165 0.11 12.21 -1.13
C ASP A 165 -0.04 13.31 -0.08
N LEU A 166 -0.70 12.96 1.01
CA LEU A 166 -0.64 13.71 2.25
C LEU A 166 0.80 13.76 2.77
N GLU A 167 1.00 14.45 3.86
CA GLU A 167 2.32 14.57 4.48
C GLU A 167 2.95 13.19 4.73
N TRP A 168 4.22 13.03 4.29
CA TRP A 168 5.01 11.83 4.50
C TRP A 168 5.59 11.80 5.91
N ARG A 169 5.54 10.65 6.56
CA ARG A 169 6.16 10.42 7.86
C ARG A 169 7.59 9.93 7.68
N ASP A 170 8.51 10.49 8.46
CA ASP A 170 9.95 10.24 8.39
C ASP A 170 10.42 8.90 8.98
N ARG A 171 9.50 8.03 9.42
CA ARG A 171 9.85 6.77 10.06
C ARG A 171 10.74 5.88 9.18
N PHE A 172 10.46 5.80 7.89
CA PHE A 172 11.24 4.98 6.97
C PHE A 172 12.72 5.44 6.87
N VAL A 173 12.99 6.73 7.04
CA VAL A 173 14.36 7.28 7.08
C VAL A 173 15.08 6.77 8.33
N ARG A 174 14.46 6.91 9.49
CA ARG A 174 15.02 6.42 10.78
C ARG A 174 15.23 4.91 10.78
N ASP A 175 14.30 4.16 10.17
CA ASP A 175 14.41 2.72 10.04
C ASP A 175 15.54 2.35 9.06
N ALA A 176 15.69 3.07 7.96
CA ALA A 176 16.78 2.87 7.01
C ALA A 176 18.15 3.12 7.66
N GLU A 177 18.31 4.22 8.41
CA GLU A 177 19.51 4.51 9.18
C GLU A 177 19.80 3.45 10.24
N ARG A 178 18.77 3.04 11.02
CA ARG A 178 18.92 2.08 12.12
C ARG A 178 19.30 0.68 11.66
N TYR A 179 18.78 0.24 10.51
CA TYR A 179 18.95 -1.12 10.00
C TYR A 179 19.92 -1.20 8.83
N ASP A 180 20.62 -0.11 8.53
CA ASP A 180 21.60 -0.02 7.45
C ASP A 180 21.01 -0.50 6.12
N ARG A 181 19.92 0.17 5.69
CA ARG A 181 19.21 -0.10 4.43
C ARG A 181 19.26 1.13 3.52
N ARG A 182 19.47 0.90 2.24
CA ARG A 182 19.35 1.96 1.24
C ARG A 182 17.86 2.22 0.94
N ILE A 183 17.55 3.47 0.61
CA ILE A 183 16.17 3.86 0.26
C ILE A 183 16.07 3.95 -1.25
N VAL A 184 15.04 3.30 -1.83
CA VAL A 184 14.74 3.40 -3.25
C VAL A 184 13.43 4.18 -3.42
N PRO A 185 13.48 5.43 -3.94
CA PRO A 185 12.29 6.17 -4.29
C PRO A 185 11.56 5.51 -5.46
N VAL A 186 10.24 5.37 -5.35
CA VAL A 186 9.39 4.75 -6.36
C VAL A 186 8.22 5.68 -6.67
N TYR A 187 7.97 5.92 -7.95
CA TYR A 187 6.80 6.66 -8.41
C TYR A 187 5.84 5.71 -9.13
N VAL A 188 4.59 5.72 -8.69
CA VAL A 188 3.47 5.04 -9.33
C VAL A 188 2.63 6.09 -10.02
N ASP A 189 2.51 6.00 -11.34
CA ASP A 189 1.73 6.93 -12.14
C ASP A 189 0.26 6.52 -12.13
N GLY A 190 -0.61 7.45 -11.75
CA GLY A 190 -2.04 7.24 -11.82
C GLY A 190 -2.86 8.04 -10.82
N THR A 191 -4.17 7.89 -10.96
CA THR A 191 -5.16 8.59 -10.13
C THR A 191 -6.39 7.72 -9.94
N LEU A 192 -7.10 7.95 -8.85
CA LEU A 192 -8.44 7.42 -8.61
C LEU A 192 -9.50 8.23 -9.36
N SER A 193 -10.74 7.78 -9.31
CA SER A 193 -11.84 8.46 -9.98
C SER A 193 -12.13 9.83 -9.36
N GLN A 194 -12.72 10.72 -10.17
CA GLN A 194 -13.22 12.01 -9.68
C GLN A 194 -14.25 11.87 -8.54
N ARG A 195 -14.99 10.74 -8.51
CA ARG A 195 -15.95 10.45 -7.43
C ARG A 195 -15.25 10.30 -6.08
N PHE A 196 -14.12 9.59 -6.05
CA PHE A 196 -13.30 9.43 -4.85
C PHE A 196 -12.85 10.79 -4.30
N TYR A 197 -12.27 11.64 -5.15
CA TYR A 197 -11.77 12.96 -4.72
C TYR A 197 -12.89 13.92 -4.34
N ARG A 198 -14.04 13.90 -5.03
CA ARG A 198 -15.21 14.71 -4.67
C ARG A 198 -15.76 14.30 -3.31
N LEU A 199 -15.88 13.00 -3.04
CA LEU A 199 -16.34 12.50 -1.75
C LEU A 199 -15.36 12.88 -0.62
N ALA A 200 -14.06 12.78 -0.86
CA ALA A 200 -13.03 13.19 0.10
C ALA A 200 -13.14 14.69 0.44
N ARG A 201 -13.32 15.56 -0.57
CA ARG A 201 -13.53 17.00 -0.36
C ARG A 201 -14.81 17.32 0.40
N LEU A 202 -15.93 16.69 0.01
CA LEU A 202 -17.22 16.86 0.69
C LEU A 202 -17.13 16.46 2.16
N ARG A 203 -16.52 15.32 2.44
CA ARG A 203 -16.26 14.85 3.81
C ARG A 203 -15.47 15.86 4.63
N GLN A 204 -14.40 16.43 4.05
CA GLN A 204 -13.58 17.44 4.72
C GLN A 204 -14.38 18.72 4.98
N ALA A 205 -15.16 19.20 4.01
CA ALA A 205 -16.01 20.37 4.16
C ALA A 205 -17.09 20.19 5.25
N LEU A 206 -17.58 18.96 5.43
CA LEU A 206 -18.54 18.62 6.48
C LEU A 206 -17.89 18.29 7.84
N GLY A 207 -16.57 18.37 7.97
CA GLY A 207 -15.85 18.07 9.21
C GLY A 207 -15.91 16.61 9.65
N ILE A 208 -16.28 15.67 8.76
CA ILE A 208 -16.40 14.25 9.07
C ILE A 208 -14.98 13.66 9.23
N ARG A 209 -14.67 13.14 10.42
CA ARG A 209 -13.34 12.58 10.73
C ARG A 209 -13.07 11.23 10.09
N PHE A 210 -14.10 10.41 9.89
CA PHE A 210 -13.98 9.11 9.26
C PHE A 210 -13.79 9.26 7.74
N ASN A 211 -12.75 8.60 7.19
CA ASN A 211 -12.42 8.68 5.75
C ASN A 211 -13.38 7.80 4.92
N VAL A 212 -14.64 8.25 4.76
CA VAL A 212 -15.70 7.50 4.06
C VAL A 212 -15.36 7.17 2.61
N GLU A 213 -14.53 8.00 1.96
CA GLU A 213 -14.04 7.77 0.61
C GLU A 213 -13.23 6.46 0.48
N LEU A 214 -12.62 5.98 1.56
CA LEU A 214 -11.89 4.71 1.55
C LEU A 214 -12.80 3.51 1.29
N LEU A 215 -14.10 3.62 1.55
CA LEU A 215 -15.08 2.59 1.20
C LEU A 215 -15.21 2.40 -0.32
N LEU A 216 -14.78 3.39 -1.12
CA LEU A 216 -14.78 3.27 -2.58
C LEU A 216 -13.55 2.53 -3.13
N LEU A 217 -12.51 2.27 -2.33
CA LEU A 217 -11.27 1.68 -2.82
C LEU A 217 -11.45 0.32 -3.50
N ALA A 218 -12.40 -0.49 -3.07
CA ALA A 218 -12.73 -1.73 -3.76
C ALA A 218 -13.34 -1.46 -5.15
N SER A 219 -14.23 -0.46 -5.27
CA SER A 219 -14.77 -0.02 -6.56
C SER A 219 -13.68 0.54 -7.46
N GLU A 220 -12.76 1.33 -6.90
CA GLU A 220 -11.62 1.90 -7.63
C GLU A 220 -10.68 0.80 -8.17
N LEU A 221 -10.39 -0.23 -7.36
CA LEU A 221 -9.62 -1.40 -7.82
C LEU A 221 -10.25 -2.05 -9.05
N PHE A 222 -11.54 -2.33 -8.99
CA PHE A 222 -12.25 -2.96 -10.12
C PHE A 222 -12.42 -2.03 -11.32
N SER A 223 -12.38 -0.71 -11.14
CA SER A 223 -12.40 0.25 -12.25
C SER A 223 -11.08 0.33 -13.03
N GLN A 224 -9.98 -0.18 -12.45
CA GLN A 224 -8.69 -0.29 -13.12
C GLN A 224 -8.57 -1.49 -14.06
N ARG A 225 -9.64 -2.28 -14.23
CA ARG A 225 -9.63 -3.41 -15.16
C ARG A 225 -9.18 -2.97 -16.56
N GLY A 226 -8.23 -3.71 -17.15
CA GLY A 226 -7.68 -3.43 -18.47
C GLY A 226 -6.65 -2.30 -18.50
N SER A 227 -6.23 -1.75 -17.36
CA SER A 227 -5.24 -0.67 -17.33
C SER A 227 -3.78 -1.18 -17.35
N GLU A 228 -2.90 -0.35 -17.92
CA GLU A 228 -1.46 -0.46 -17.77
C GLU A 228 -0.95 0.68 -16.87
N ILE A 229 -0.28 0.34 -15.77
CA ILE A 229 0.20 1.31 -14.78
C ILE A 229 1.73 1.43 -14.87
N THR A 230 2.24 2.65 -15.05
CA THR A 230 3.67 2.90 -15.09
C THR A 230 4.24 3.04 -13.68
N ILE A 231 5.36 2.34 -13.44
CA ILE A 231 6.11 2.37 -12.19
C ILE A 231 7.55 2.78 -12.52
N THR A 232 8.06 3.81 -11.88
CA THR A 232 9.44 4.28 -12.05
C THR A 232 10.20 4.17 -10.74
N LEU A 233 11.37 3.53 -10.77
CA LEU A 233 12.26 3.39 -9.62
C LEU A 233 13.49 4.25 -9.83
N SER A 234 13.83 5.09 -8.84
CA SER A 234 15.05 5.89 -8.83
C SER A 234 16.26 5.09 -8.36
N ARG A 235 17.43 5.73 -8.37
CA ARG A 235 18.65 5.18 -7.80
C ARG A 235 18.52 4.96 -6.28
N PRO A 236 19.22 3.95 -5.73
CA PRO A 236 19.28 3.76 -4.29
C PRO A 236 20.01 4.92 -3.61
N ILE A 237 19.41 5.41 -2.53
CA ILE A 237 19.95 6.51 -1.71
C ILE A 237 20.43 5.92 -0.39
N ASP A 238 21.66 6.21 -0.01
CA ASP A 238 22.16 5.96 1.33
C ASP A 238 21.64 7.08 2.27
N PRO A 239 20.82 6.79 3.28
CA PRO A 239 20.24 7.81 4.14
C PRO A 239 21.29 8.53 5.00
N HIS A 240 22.47 7.93 5.22
CA HIS A 240 23.56 8.55 5.97
C HIS A 240 24.26 9.68 5.17
N THR A 241 24.20 9.64 3.85
CA THR A 241 24.79 10.67 2.98
C THR A 241 23.89 11.90 2.80
N LEU A 242 22.59 11.78 3.13
CA LEU A 242 21.69 12.92 3.01
C LEU A 242 21.87 13.91 4.16
N PRO A 243 21.89 15.23 3.86
CA PRO A 243 21.98 16.25 4.90
C PRO A 243 20.66 16.43 5.67
N GLY A 244 20.79 16.89 6.90
CA GLY A 244 19.65 17.34 7.71
C GLY A 244 19.03 16.27 8.62
N THR A 245 17.94 16.66 9.24
CA THR A 245 17.14 15.80 10.14
C THR A 245 16.37 14.72 9.35
N PRO A 246 15.89 13.64 9.99
CA PRO A 246 15.07 12.64 9.32
C PRO A 246 13.86 13.24 8.59
N ALA A 247 13.22 14.28 9.15
CA ALA A 247 12.12 14.97 8.50
C ALA A 247 12.55 15.71 7.21
N GLN A 248 13.71 16.37 7.22
CA GLN A 248 14.26 17.04 6.04
C GLN A 248 14.67 16.01 4.98
N LYS A 249 15.34 14.93 5.35
CA LYS A 249 15.66 13.79 4.44
C LYS A 249 14.39 13.19 3.82
N CYS A 250 13.33 13.03 4.61
CA CYS A 250 12.03 12.56 4.13
C CYS A 250 11.48 13.48 3.03
N GLN A 251 11.56 14.80 3.17
CA GLN A 251 11.10 15.75 2.16
C GLN A 251 11.98 15.70 0.89
N LEU A 252 13.29 15.53 1.01
CA LEU A 252 14.16 15.35 -0.15
C LEU A 252 13.78 14.09 -0.95
N ILE A 253 13.58 12.98 -0.25
CA ILE A 253 13.17 11.70 -0.88
C ILE A 253 11.78 11.81 -1.51
N ARG A 254 10.83 12.48 -0.83
CA ARG A 254 9.49 12.75 -1.40
C ARG A 254 9.60 13.58 -2.67
N HIS A 255 10.45 14.62 -2.68
CA HIS A 255 10.69 15.43 -3.87
C HIS A 255 11.25 14.58 -5.03
N GLU A 256 12.21 13.71 -4.77
CA GLU A 256 12.75 12.76 -5.75
C GLU A 256 11.66 11.88 -6.35
N VAL A 257 10.75 11.33 -5.52
CA VAL A 257 9.62 10.53 -6.01
C VAL A 257 8.75 11.32 -6.98
N TYR A 258 8.36 12.55 -6.63
CA TYR A 258 7.48 13.36 -7.48
C TYR A 258 8.19 14.02 -8.67
N ALA A 259 9.51 14.03 -8.70
CA ALA A 259 10.29 14.49 -9.86
C ALA A 259 10.33 13.45 -11.00
N MET A 260 9.88 12.21 -10.75
CA MET A 260 9.83 11.13 -11.75
C MET A 260 8.50 11.07 -12.53
N GLY A 261 7.49 11.85 -12.11
CA GLY A 261 6.13 11.84 -12.68
C GLY A 261 5.68 13.11 -13.36
#